data_c9803c8260e02f99b9cc789ed27976a5
#
_entry.id   c9803c8260e02f99b9cc789ed27976a5
#
_cell.length_a   1.000
_cell.length_b   1.000
_cell.length_c   1.000
_cell.angle_alpha   90.00
_cell.angle_beta   90.00
_cell.angle_gamma   90.00
#
_symmetry.space_group_name_H-M   'P 1'
#
loop_
_entity.id
_entity.type
_entity.pdbx_description
1 polymer ?
#
loop_
_entity_poly.entity_id
_entity_poly.type
_entity_poly.pdbx_seq_one_letter_code
_entity_poly.pdbx_strand_id
1 'polypeptide(L)'
;MIKDAFNEEYIAVVSGDYQVNSALLDLEFDYIFFTGSVNVGKIVMEKASKNLIPITLELGGKSPVIVDNSANLKISAKRIMWGKLINAGQTCVAPDYVLAHEDIYDDLVKEFIKVIKEFYGEDIKNNKEFGRIVNDKHMNRLKNILEHDKNKIVYGGEIDFKNRFISPTILKDVDLNDKVMSEELFGPILPVIKYKNIEDIKYYISKHKNPLALYVFSEYKAFSEDVITRFSFGGGCVNDSISHVASNYLPFGGIGSSGMGSYHGKSSFDTFTHSKSIVKKSTKLNIKLVFPPYKNRINIIKKVMK
;
A
#
# COMPACT_ATOMS: atom_id res chain seq x y z
N MET A 1 -26.97 -0.23 -9.90
CA MET A 1 -26.83 0.06 -8.44
C MET A 1 -26.65 1.56 -8.18
N ILE A 2 -25.52 2.24 -8.50
CA ILE A 2 -25.38 3.68 -8.18
C ILE A 2 -26.44 4.50 -8.88
N LYS A 3 -26.61 4.34 -10.18
CA LYS A 3 -27.66 5.04 -10.98
C LYS A 3 -29.10 4.76 -10.52
N ASP A 4 -29.33 3.65 -9.82
CA ASP A 4 -30.66 3.28 -9.32
C ASP A 4 -30.91 3.83 -7.91
N ALA A 5 -29.84 4.16 -7.18
CA ALA A 5 -29.89 4.58 -5.78
C ALA A 5 -29.74 6.10 -5.57
N PHE A 6 -29.12 6.80 -6.53
CA PHE A 6 -28.80 8.23 -6.41
C PHE A 6 -29.16 9.00 -7.69
N ASN A 7 -29.63 10.23 -7.53
CA ASN A 7 -29.75 11.15 -8.65
C ASN A 7 -28.37 11.50 -9.20
N GLU A 8 -28.24 11.57 -10.53
CA GLU A 8 -26.98 11.82 -11.21
C GLU A 8 -26.34 13.18 -10.85
N GLU A 9 -27.16 14.16 -10.44
CA GLU A 9 -26.72 15.46 -9.92
C GLU A 9 -25.90 15.36 -8.63
N TYR A 10 -26.09 14.28 -7.84
CA TYR A 10 -25.35 14.04 -6.59
C TYR A 10 -24.21 13.05 -6.78
N ILE A 11 -24.46 11.94 -7.50
CA ILE A 11 -23.47 10.87 -7.71
C ILE A 11 -23.62 10.35 -9.14
N ALA A 12 -22.63 10.66 -9.97
CA ALA A 12 -22.53 10.19 -11.34
C ALA A 12 -21.49 9.08 -11.49
N VAL A 13 -21.73 8.14 -12.40
CA VAL A 13 -20.76 7.13 -12.84
C VAL A 13 -20.41 7.36 -14.28
N VAL A 14 -19.15 7.71 -14.53
CA VAL A 14 -18.59 7.84 -15.87
C VAL A 14 -17.71 6.61 -16.14
N SER A 15 -18.06 5.86 -17.19
CA SER A 15 -17.30 4.68 -17.62
C SER A 15 -16.56 4.99 -18.91
N GLY A 16 -15.31 4.55 -19.00
CA GLY A 16 -14.50 4.74 -20.20
C GLY A 16 -13.07 4.25 -20.03
N ASP A 17 -12.30 4.43 -21.06
CA ASP A 17 -10.87 4.11 -21.10
C ASP A 17 -10.01 5.28 -20.57
N TYR A 18 -8.70 5.22 -20.83
CA TYR A 18 -7.77 6.26 -20.42
C TYR A 18 -8.06 7.64 -21.03
N GLN A 19 -8.70 7.71 -22.20
CA GLN A 19 -9.05 8.99 -22.85
C GLN A 19 -10.15 9.70 -22.09
N VAL A 20 -11.18 8.96 -21.68
CA VAL A 20 -12.27 9.48 -20.83
C VAL A 20 -11.72 9.94 -19.48
N ASN A 21 -10.88 9.13 -18.83
CA ASN A 21 -10.25 9.50 -17.57
C ASN A 21 -9.36 10.75 -17.71
N SER A 22 -8.64 10.88 -18.83
CA SER A 22 -7.82 12.07 -19.09
C SER A 22 -8.68 13.32 -19.28
N ALA A 23 -9.82 13.20 -19.97
CA ALA A 23 -10.75 14.31 -20.14
C ALA A 23 -11.40 14.73 -18.81
N LEU A 24 -11.74 13.75 -17.94
CA LEU A 24 -12.22 14.06 -16.59
C LEU A 24 -11.21 14.87 -15.79
N LEU A 25 -9.92 14.53 -15.85
CA LEU A 25 -8.88 15.25 -15.14
C LEU A 25 -8.62 16.69 -15.65
N ASP A 26 -9.19 17.06 -16.78
CA ASP A 26 -9.14 18.44 -17.31
C ASP A 26 -10.31 19.30 -16.81
N LEU A 27 -11.27 18.72 -16.06
CA LEU A 27 -12.37 19.44 -15.44
C LEU A 27 -11.96 20.04 -14.09
N GLU A 28 -12.72 21.03 -13.63
CA GLU A 28 -12.55 21.66 -12.32
C GLU A 28 -13.29 20.85 -11.25
N PHE A 29 -12.54 20.20 -10.37
CA PHE A 29 -13.05 19.48 -9.21
C PHE A 29 -12.59 20.18 -7.92
N ASP A 30 -13.37 20.07 -6.85
CA ASP A 30 -12.97 20.50 -5.51
C ASP A 30 -11.95 19.55 -4.87
N TYR A 31 -11.95 18.27 -5.28
CA TYR A 31 -11.05 17.24 -4.76
C TYR A 31 -10.93 16.07 -5.74
N ILE A 32 -9.76 15.46 -5.84
CA ILE A 32 -9.54 14.23 -6.60
C ILE A 32 -9.01 13.14 -5.66
N PHE A 33 -9.73 12.01 -5.60
CA PHE A 33 -9.25 10.79 -4.95
C PHE A 33 -8.91 9.77 -6.05
N PHE A 34 -7.66 9.31 -6.06
CA PHE A 34 -7.18 8.40 -7.08
C PHE A 34 -6.53 7.15 -6.48
N THR A 35 -6.88 5.99 -7.00
CA THR A 35 -6.20 4.72 -6.71
C THR A 35 -5.66 4.13 -8.01
N GLY A 36 -4.37 3.76 -8.03
CA GLY A 36 -3.75 3.15 -9.20
C GLY A 36 -2.23 3.09 -9.13
N SER A 37 -1.58 3.00 -10.30
CA SER A 37 -0.12 2.91 -10.35
C SER A 37 0.56 4.25 -10.06
N VAL A 38 1.79 4.21 -9.56
CA VAL A 38 2.63 5.39 -9.30
C VAL A 38 2.74 6.30 -10.54
N ASN A 39 2.89 5.72 -11.73
CA ASN A 39 3.01 6.48 -12.97
C ASN A 39 1.74 7.26 -13.29
N VAL A 40 0.57 6.66 -13.13
CA VAL A 40 -0.71 7.34 -13.35
C VAL A 40 -0.97 8.36 -12.22
N GLY A 41 -0.62 8.05 -10.98
CA GLY A 41 -0.71 9.00 -9.87
C GLY A 41 0.05 10.29 -10.11
N LYS A 42 1.24 10.21 -10.71
CA LYS A 42 2.02 11.40 -11.12
C LYS A 42 1.28 12.25 -12.17
N ILE A 43 0.63 11.61 -13.15
CA ILE A 43 -0.19 12.30 -14.16
C ILE A 43 -1.37 13.01 -13.50
N VAL A 44 -2.06 12.33 -12.57
CA VAL A 44 -3.17 12.93 -11.81
C VAL A 44 -2.69 14.14 -11.01
N MET A 45 -1.58 14.03 -10.32
CA MET A 45 -0.99 15.11 -9.54
C MET A 45 -0.61 16.32 -10.43
N GLU A 46 0.01 16.07 -11.58
CA GLU A 46 0.38 17.11 -12.54
C GLU A 46 -0.87 17.85 -13.07
N LYS A 47 -1.92 17.11 -13.42
CA LYS A 47 -3.18 17.68 -13.88
C LYS A 47 -3.86 18.52 -12.78
N ALA A 48 -4.01 17.95 -11.59
CA ALA A 48 -4.63 18.62 -10.44
C ALA A 48 -3.91 19.92 -10.06
N SER A 49 -2.59 19.96 -10.16
CA SER A 49 -1.79 21.14 -9.79
C SER A 49 -2.10 22.38 -10.62
N LYS A 50 -2.60 22.25 -11.85
CA LYS A 50 -2.95 23.37 -12.73
C LYS A 50 -4.08 24.22 -12.17
N ASN A 51 -5.03 23.59 -11.48
CA ASN A 51 -6.19 24.25 -10.86
C ASN A 51 -6.12 24.24 -9.33
N LEU A 52 -4.94 23.90 -8.74
CA LEU A 52 -4.73 23.78 -7.28
C LEU A 52 -5.71 22.84 -6.59
N ILE A 53 -6.15 21.79 -7.29
CA ILE A 53 -7.07 20.80 -6.76
C ILE A 53 -6.35 19.92 -5.72
N PRO A 54 -6.83 19.84 -4.47
CA PRO A 54 -6.29 18.93 -3.49
C PRO A 54 -6.53 17.47 -3.90
N ILE A 55 -5.58 16.59 -3.58
CA ILE A 55 -5.64 15.19 -4.00
C ILE A 55 -5.31 14.22 -2.87
N THR A 56 -5.93 13.04 -2.92
CA THR A 56 -5.45 11.83 -2.24
C THR A 56 -5.01 10.84 -3.30
N LEU A 57 -3.82 10.28 -3.13
CA LEU A 57 -3.27 9.26 -4.02
C LEU A 57 -3.04 7.97 -3.24
N GLU A 58 -3.71 6.91 -3.67
CA GLU A 58 -3.51 5.54 -3.21
C GLU A 58 -2.77 4.76 -4.29
N LEU A 59 -1.49 4.53 -4.06
CA LEU A 59 -0.58 3.95 -5.03
C LEU A 59 -0.11 2.57 -4.55
N GLY A 60 0.76 1.95 -5.30
CA GLY A 60 1.36 0.67 -4.94
C GLY A 60 2.72 0.81 -4.26
N GLY A 61 3.44 -0.31 -4.22
CA GLY A 61 4.79 -0.40 -3.69
C GLY A 61 5.21 -1.84 -3.45
N LYS A 62 6.50 -2.08 -3.19
CA LYS A 62 6.96 -3.42 -2.79
C LYS A 62 6.82 -3.57 -1.27
N SER A 63 5.69 -4.12 -0.82
CA SER A 63 5.37 -4.31 0.59
C SER A 63 6.16 -5.47 1.21
N PRO A 64 7.14 -5.21 2.09
CA PRO A 64 7.96 -6.23 2.72
C PRO A 64 7.21 -7.00 3.79
N VAL A 65 7.55 -8.27 3.91
CA VAL A 65 7.27 -9.09 5.09
C VAL A 65 8.60 -9.43 5.77
N ILE A 66 8.72 -9.17 7.04
CA ILE A 66 9.91 -9.49 7.85
C ILE A 66 9.52 -10.61 8.80
N VAL A 67 10.21 -11.75 8.73
CA VAL A 67 9.95 -12.91 9.58
C VAL A 67 11.19 -13.18 10.42
N ASP A 68 11.08 -12.91 11.71
CA ASP A 68 12.12 -13.11 12.71
C ASP A 68 12.26 -14.58 13.11
N ASN A 69 13.42 -14.99 13.61
CA ASN A 69 13.69 -16.37 14.01
C ASN A 69 12.81 -16.89 15.16
N SER A 70 12.19 -15.99 15.92
CA SER A 70 11.23 -16.36 16.98
C SER A 70 9.82 -16.62 16.47
N ALA A 71 9.52 -16.30 15.20
CA ALA A 71 8.16 -16.35 14.66
C ALA A 71 7.57 -17.77 14.66
N ASN A 72 6.28 -17.90 14.93
CA ASN A 72 5.56 -19.16 14.73
C ASN A 72 5.38 -19.43 13.23
N LEU A 73 6.22 -20.28 12.65
CA LEU A 73 6.32 -20.49 11.21
C LEU A 73 5.00 -20.93 10.57
N LYS A 74 4.25 -21.84 11.21
CA LYS A 74 2.98 -22.35 10.67
C LYS A 74 1.92 -21.26 10.57
N ILE A 75 1.79 -20.46 11.63
CA ILE A 75 0.83 -19.35 11.65
C ILE A 75 1.28 -18.25 10.70
N SER A 76 2.56 -17.90 10.73
CA SER A 76 3.15 -16.87 9.85
C SER A 76 2.96 -17.24 8.38
N ALA A 77 3.33 -18.46 8.00
CA ALA A 77 3.16 -18.93 6.62
C ALA A 77 1.70 -18.85 6.17
N LYS A 78 0.75 -19.28 7.01
CA LYS A 78 -0.67 -19.24 6.70
C LYS A 78 -1.18 -17.82 6.47
N ARG A 79 -0.81 -16.87 7.33
CA ARG A 79 -1.22 -15.47 7.23
C ARG A 79 -0.55 -14.74 6.06
N ILE A 80 0.74 -15.00 5.83
CA ILE A 80 1.48 -14.42 4.70
C ILE A 80 0.90 -14.92 3.37
N MET A 81 0.72 -16.24 3.23
CA MET A 81 0.20 -16.82 1.99
C MET A 81 -1.26 -16.44 1.73
N TRP A 82 -2.08 -16.31 2.76
CA TRP A 82 -3.44 -15.78 2.61
C TRP A 82 -3.40 -14.36 2.06
N GLY A 83 -2.64 -13.45 2.66
CA GLY A 83 -2.51 -12.08 2.18
C GLY A 83 -1.88 -11.98 0.79
N LYS A 84 -0.95 -12.89 0.46
CA LYS A 84 -0.32 -12.94 -0.87
C LYS A 84 -1.27 -13.46 -1.95
N LEU A 85 -2.09 -14.45 -1.66
CA LEU A 85 -2.83 -15.17 -2.70
C LEU A 85 -4.29 -14.70 -2.87
N ILE A 86 -4.81 -13.87 -1.97
CA ILE A 86 -6.09 -13.21 -2.19
C ILE A 86 -6.04 -12.43 -3.50
N ASN A 87 -7.08 -12.57 -4.33
CA ASN A 87 -7.13 -11.98 -5.68
C ASN A 87 -5.90 -12.30 -6.57
N ALA A 88 -5.29 -13.49 -6.38
CA ALA A 88 -4.05 -13.90 -7.05
C ALA A 88 -2.90 -12.88 -6.88
N GLY A 89 -2.79 -12.26 -5.72
CA GLY A 89 -1.75 -11.28 -5.39
C GLY A 89 -1.93 -9.89 -6.01
N GLN A 90 -3.04 -9.64 -6.67
CA GLN A 90 -3.35 -8.36 -7.31
C GLN A 90 -4.02 -7.41 -6.31
N THR A 91 -3.29 -7.09 -5.25
CA THR A 91 -3.72 -6.22 -4.15
C THR A 91 -2.56 -5.31 -3.76
N CYS A 92 -2.80 -4.02 -3.61
CA CYS A 92 -1.78 -3.01 -3.33
C CYS A 92 -1.01 -3.21 -2.01
N VAL A 93 -1.62 -3.91 -1.06
CA VAL A 93 -1.02 -4.28 0.23
C VAL A 93 -0.60 -5.76 0.29
N ALA A 94 -0.68 -6.51 -0.81
CA ALA A 94 -0.23 -7.90 -0.80
C ALA A 94 1.25 -7.99 -0.40
N PRO A 95 1.66 -8.97 0.42
CA PRO A 95 3.06 -9.30 0.60
C PRO A 95 3.79 -9.38 -0.74
N ASP A 96 4.76 -8.51 -0.96
CA ASP A 96 5.45 -8.45 -2.26
C ASP A 96 6.76 -9.25 -2.24
N TYR A 97 7.50 -9.19 -1.14
CA TYR A 97 8.66 -10.03 -0.86
C TYR A 97 8.80 -10.35 0.63
N VAL A 98 9.52 -11.42 0.95
CA VAL A 98 9.76 -11.86 2.32
C VAL A 98 11.24 -11.75 2.65
N LEU A 99 11.55 -11.07 3.74
CA LEU A 99 12.84 -11.14 4.43
C LEU A 99 12.71 -12.15 5.56
N ALA A 100 13.31 -13.32 5.43
CA ALA A 100 13.30 -14.37 6.43
C ALA A 100 14.67 -14.49 7.11
N HIS A 101 14.68 -14.55 8.44
CA HIS A 101 15.91 -14.78 9.19
C HIS A 101 16.60 -16.07 8.71
N GLU A 102 17.94 -16.07 8.61
CA GLU A 102 18.69 -17.18 8.03
C GLU A 102 18.41 -18.54 8.71
N ASP A 103 18.17 -18.55 10.02
CA ASP A 103 17.90 -19.77 10.81
C ASP A 103 16.58 -20.46 10.44
N ILE A 104 15.60 -19.72 9.93
CA ILE A 104 14.25 -20.23 9.65
C ILE A 104 13.91 -20.25 8.16
N TYR A 105 14.79 -19.77 7.32
CA TYR A 105 14.55 -19.52 5.90
C TYR A 105 14.01 -20.73 5.14
N ASP A 106 14.71 -21.86 5.25
CA ASP A 106 14.32 -23.07 4.50
C ASP A 106 13.03 -23.69 5.03
N ASP A 107 12.82 -23.65 6.34
CA ASP A 107 11.61 -24.19 6.96
C ASP A 107 10.39 -23.30 6.67
N LEU A 108 10.55 -21.99 6.65
CA LEU A 108 9.49 -21.07 6.26
C LEU A 108 9.05 -21.29 4.80
N VAL A 109 9.99 -21.52 3.88
CA VAL A 109 9.67 -21.84 2.48
C VAL A 109 8.90 -23.16 2.37
N LYS A 110 9.29 -24.19 3.13
CA LYS A 110 8.54 -25.46 3.17
C LYS A 110 7.09 -25.24 3.68
N GLU A 111 6.94 -24.43 4.73
CA GLU A 111 5.59 -24.11 5.25
C GLU A 111 4.76 -23.32 4.25
N PHE A 112 5.35 -22.40 3.47
CA PHE A 112 4.65 -21.72 2.39
C PHE A 112 4.10 -22.69 1.35
N ILE A 113 4.92 -23.63 0.86
CA ILE A 113 4.51 -24.65 -0.12
C ILE A 113 3.36 -25.49 0.43
N LYS A 114 3.47 -25.93 1.70
CA LYS A 114 2.44 -26.72 2.38
C LYS A 114 1.13 -25.95 2.48
N VAL A 115 1.17 -24.66 2.83
CA VAL A 115 -0.02 -23.82 2.93
C VAL A 115 -0.68 -23.60 1.57
N ILE A 116 0.08 -23.42 0.49
CA ILE A 116 -0.48 -23.31 -0.87
C ILE A 116 -1.29 -24.57 -1.21
N LYS A 117 -0.74 -25.75 -0.91
CA LYS A 117 -1.44 -27.04 -1.13
C LYS A 117 -2.65 -27.20 -0.22
N GLU A 118 -2.57 -26.73 1.04
CA GLU A 118 -3.71 -26.73 1.97
C GLU A 118 -4.85 -25.85 1.44
N PHE A 119 -4.56 -24.69 0.88
CA PHE A 119 -5.56 -23.73 0.42
C PHE A 119 -6.22 -24.14 -0.91
N TYR A 120 -5.45 -24.63 -1.86
CA TYR A 120 -5.92 -24.79 -3.23
C TYR A 120 -5.80 -26.21 -3.80
N GLY A 121 -5.22 -27.16 -3.04
CA GLY A 121 -4.96 -28.52 -3.50
C GLY A 121 -3.79 -28.61 -4.48
N GLU A 122 -3.65 -29.76 -5.15
CA GLU A 122 -2.59 -29.98 -6.14
C GLU A 122 -2.95 -29.42 -7.52
N ASP A 123 -4.22 -29.40 -7.89
CA ASP A 123 -4.72 -28.87 -9.17
C ASP A 123 -5.25 -27.44 -9.00
N ILE A 124 -4.34 -26.51 -8.74
CA ILE A 124 -4.66 -25.10 -8.51
C ILE A 124 -5.27 -24.44 -9.74
N LYS A 125 -4.87 -24.89 -10.94
CA LYS A 125 -5.36 -24.33 -12.21
C LYS A 125 -6.86 -24.50 -12.38
N ASN A 126 -7.43 -25.60 -11.94
CA ASN A 126 -8.87 -25.88 -12.01
C ASN A 126 -9.62 -25.50 -10.74
N ASN A 127 -8.93 -25.02 -9.71
CA ASN A 127 -9.55 -24.55 -8.48
C ASN A 127 -10.30 -23.23 -8.74
N LYS A 128 -11.61 -23.21 -8.41
CA LYS A 128 -12.51 -22.07 -8.64
C LYS A 128 -12.31 -20.92 -7.66
N GLU A 129 -11.65 -21.18 -6.53
CA GLU A 129 -11.36 -20.17 -5.50
C GLU A 129 -10.07 -19.39 -5.79
N PHE A 130 -9.23 -19.86 -6.74
CA PHE A 130 -8.01 -19.16 -7.12
C PHE A 130 -8.27 -18.17 -8.27
N GLY A 131 -7.89 -16.91 -8.06
CA GLY A 131 -8.09 -15.81 -9.01
C GLY A 131 -7.31 -15.96 -10.32
N ARG A 132 -7.57 -15.05 -11.26
CA ARG A 132 -6.89 -14.96 -12.57
C ARG A 132 -6.26 -13.57 -12.72
N ILE A 133 -5.23 -13.46 -13.55
CA ILE A 133 -4.61 -12.18 -13.86
C ILE A 133 -5.57 -11.35 -14.72
N VAL A 134 -5.72 -10.08 -14.36
CA VAL A 134 -6.78 -9.21 -14.88
C VAL A 134 -6.77 -9.01 -16.40
N ASN A 135 -5.59 -8.98 -17.03
CA ASN A 135 -5.45 -8.77 -18.47
C ASN A 135 -4.12 -9.31 -19.02
N ASP A 136 -4.03 -9.33 -20.35
CA ASP A 136 -2.88 -9.90 -21.06
C ASP A 136 -1.61 -9.05 -20.90
N LYS A 137 -1.72 -7.75 -20.69
CA LYS A 137 -0.56 -6.88 -20.40
C LYS A 137 0.13 -7.31 -19.11
N HIS A 138 -0.63 -7.55 -18.03
CA HIS A 138 -0.09 -8.05 -16.77
C HIS A 138 0.37 -9.50 -16.85
N MET A 139 -0.30 -10.36 -17.64
CA MET A 139 0.19 -11.70 -17.94
C MET A 139 1.58 -11.68 -18.55
N ASN A 140 1.79 -10.87 -19.61
CA ASN A 140 3.09 -10.75 -20.27
C ASN A 140 4.16 -10.22 -19.32
N ARG A 141 3.83 -9.21 -18.50
CA ARG A 141 4.75 -8.64 -17.50
C ARG A 141 5.23 -9.69 -16.50
N LEU A 142 4.31 -10.41 -15.87
CA LEU A 142 4.63 -11.45 -14.89
C LEU A 142 5.35 -12.64 -15.52
N LYS A 143 4.96 -13.04 -16.73
CA LYS A 143 5.66 -14.07 -17.51
C LYS A 143 7.12 -13.68 -17.72
N ASN A 144 7.39 -12.47 -18.18
CA ASN A 144 8.76 -11.99 -18.40
C ASN A 144 9.61 -12.00 -17.14
N ILE A 145 9.02 -11.67 -15.98
CA ILE A 145 9.70 -11.75 -14.67
C ILE A 145 10.06 -13.21 -14.37
N LEU A 146 9.11 -14.13 -14.47
CA LEU A 146 9.35 -15.56 -14.17
C LEU A 146 10.33 -16.23 -15.14
N GLU A 147 10.32 -15.86 -16.41
CA GLU A 147 11.28 -16.38 -17.40
C GLU A 147 12.71 -15.91 -17.12
N HIS A 148 12.86 -14.67 -16.67
CA HIS A 148 14.17 -14.11 -16.32
C HIS A 148 14.76 -14.82 -15.09
N ASP A 149 13.97 -15.00 -14.04
CA ASP A 149 14.42 -15.53 -12.76
C ASP A 149 14.07 -17.02 -12.56
N LYS A 150 13.83 -17.75 -13.66
CA LYS A 150 13.35 -19.15 -13.63
C LYS A 150 14.21 -20.10 -12.81
N ASN A 151 15.52 -19.85 -12.77
CA ASN A 151 16.48 -20.66 -12.01
C ASN A 151 16.36 -20.52 -10.49
N LYS A 152 15.60 -19.53 -10.03
CA LYS A 152 15.32 -19.28 -8.60
C LYS A 152 13.96 -19.82 -8.16
N ILE A 153 13.14 -20.30 -9.08
CA ILE A 153 11.83 -20.88 -8.76
C ILE A 153 12.01 -22.22 -8.06
N VAL A 154 11.45 -22.34 -6.86
CA VAL A 154 11.45 -23.57 -6.07
C VAL A 154 10.07 -24.22 -5.96
N TYR A 155 9.01 -23.49 -6.32
CA TYR A 155 7.65 -23.99 -6.37
C TYR A 155 6.81 -23.18 -7.37
N GLY A 156 5.90 -23.84 -8.09
CA GLY A 156 5.01 -23.19 -9.05
C GLY A 156 5.70 -22.87 -10.38
N GLY A 157 5.48 -21.67 -10.90
CA GLY A 157 6.02 -21.22 -12.18
C GLY A 157 5.20 -21.64 -13.40
N GLU A 158 4.05 -22.33 -13.23
CA GLU A 158 3.16 -22.67 -14.32
C GLU A 158 2.42 -21.42 -14.84
N ILE A 159 2.37 -21.30 -16.17
CA ILE A 159 1.68 -20.20 -16.85
C ILE A 159 0.73 -20.77 -17.91
N ASP A 160 -0.54 -20.42 -17.81
CA ASP A 160 -1.53 -20.66 -18.87
C ASP A 160 -2.08 -19.31 -19.36
N PHE A 161 -1.52 -18.84 -20.45
CA PHE A 161 -1.86 -17.54 -21.01
C PHE A 161 -3.33 -17.44 -21.44
N LYS A 162 -3.87 -18.53 -22.02
CA LYS A 162 -5.25 -18.60 -22.51
C LYS A 162 -6.26 -18.38 -21.37
N ASN A 163 -5.97 -18.96 -20.21
CA ASN A 163 -6.83 -18.88 -19.03
C ASN A 163 -6.39 -17.76 -18.04
N ARG A 164 -5.41 -16.93 -18.42
CA ARG A 164 -4.82 -15.89 -17.54
C ARG A 164 -4.39 -16.43 -16.18
N PHE A 165 -3.91 -17.66 -16.16
CA PHE A 165 -3.48 -18.33 -14.95
C PHE A 165 -1.95 -18.24 -14.80
N ILE A 166 -1.52 -17.89 -13.60
CA ILE A 166 -0.16 -18.07 -13.10
C ILE A 166 -0.29 -18.76 -11.75
N SER A 167 0.39 -19.90 -11.60
CA SER A 167 0.36 -20.62 -10.34
C SER A 167 1.00 -19.80 -9.21
N PRO A 168 0.59 -20.00 -7.93
CA PRO A 168 1.37 -19.52 -6.80
C PRO A 168 2.83 -19.94 -6.99
N THR A 169 3.75 -18.98 -6.96
CA THR A 169 5.16 -19.20 -7.30
C THR A 169 6.05 -18.66 -6.20
N ILE A 170 6.98 -19.49 -5.72
CA ILE A 170 7.97 -19.10 -4.70
C ILE A 170 9.35 -19.13 -5.32
N LEU A 171 10.11 -18.05 -5.13
CA LEU A 171 11.52 -17.95 -5.52
C LEU A 171 12.39 -17.89 -4.26
N LYS A 172 13.55 -18.55 -4.32
CA LYS A 172 14.59 -18.54 -3.27
C LYS A 172 15.85 -17.86 -3.76
N ASP A 173 16.70 -17.51 -2.82
CA ASP A 173 18.02 -16.94 -3.07
C ASP A 173 17.98 -15.74 -4.03
N VAL A 174 16.95 -14.92 -3.80
CA VAL A 174 16.69 -13.71 -4.59
C VAL A 174 17.53 -12.55 -4.04
N ASP A 175 18.08 -11.73 -4.94
CA ASP A 175 18.77 -10.49 -4.60
C ASP A 175 18.14 -9.27 -5.32
N LEU A 176 18.66 -8.08 -5.03
CA LEU A 176 18.10 -6.82 -5.55
C LEU A 176 18.25 -6.65 -7.07
N ASN A 177 19.13 -7.39 -7.72
CA ASN A 177 19.36 -7.30 -9.16
C ASN A 177 18.41 -8.21 -9.94
N ASP A 178 17.74 -9.14 -9.27
CA ASP A 178 16.77 -10.01 -9.91
C ASP A 178 15.57 -9.25 -10.43
N LYS A 179 15.01 -9.71 -11.52
CA LYS A 179 13.88 -9.05 -12.19
C LYS A 179 12.65 -8.99 -11.28
N VAL A 180 12.44 -10.00 -10.45
CA VAL A 180 11.35 -10.07 -9.47
C VAL A 180 11.43 -8.97 -8.40
N MET A 181 12.60 -8.35 -8.22
CA MET A 181 12.80 -7.23 -7.29
C MET A 181 12.72 -5.85 -7.96
N SER A 182 12.65 -5.75 -9.28
CA SER A 182 12.72 -4.48 -10.00
C SER A 182 11.48 -3.60 -9.90
N GLU A 183 10.31 -4.18 -9.63
CA GLU A 183 9.02 -3.49 -9.56
C GLU A 183 8.04 -4.20 -8.62
N GLU A 184 6.91 -3.57 -8.31
CA GLU A 184 5.77 -4.20 -7.63
C GLU A 184 5.25 -5.38 -8.45
N LEU A 185 5.12 -6.55 -7.82
CA LEU A 185 4.73 -7.77 -8.52
C LEU A 185 3.26 -7.77 -8.94
N PHE A 186 2.36 -7.39 -8.03
CA PHE A 186 0.92 -7.38 -8.29
C PHE A 186 0.43 -8.67 -8.96
N GLY A 187 0.86 -9.80 -8.37
CA GLY A 187 0.63 -11.15 -8.89
C GLY A 187 1.02 -12.23 -7.87
N PRO A 188 0.75 -13.52 -8.16
CA PRO A 188 0.92 -14.63 -7.21
C PRO A 188 2.37 -15.14 -7.11
N ILE A 189 3.33 -14.23 -7.10
CA ILE A 189 4.76 -14.51 -7.08
C ILE A 189 5.34 -13.98 -5.78
N LEU A 190 6.08 -14.79 -5.04
CA LEU A 190 6.65 -14.43 -3.75
C LEU A 190 8.15 -14.76 -3.69
N PRO A 191 9.03 -13.78 -3.87
CA PRO A 191 10.46 -13.92 -3.62
C PRO A 191 10.74 -13.94 -2.12
N VAL A 192 11.62 -14.85 -1.70
CA VAL A 192 12.07 -15.00 -0.32
C VAL A 192 13.56 -14.76 -0.27
N ILE A 193 13.98 -13.89 0.62
CA ILE A 193 15.35 -13.38 0.77
C ILE A 193 15.82 -13.69 2.19
N LYS A 194 17.06 -14.12 2.34
CA LYS A 194 17.69 -14.30 3.66
C LYS A 194 18.13 -12.96 4.23
N TYR A 195 17.95 -12.80 5.53
CA TYR A 195 18.63 -11.76 6.28
C TYR A 195 19.23 -12.34 7.57
N LYS A 196 20.25 -11.70 8.10
CA LYS A 196 20.94 -12.09 9.32
C LYS A 196 20.74 -11.09 10.46
N ASN A 197 20.68 -9.82 10.14
CA ASN A 197 20.61 -8.73 11.10
C ASN A 197 19.78 -7.57 10.58
N ILE A 198 19.54 -6.58 11.43
CA ILE A 198 18.71 -5.41 11.10
C ILE A 198 19.28 -4.56 9.96
N GLU A 199 20.60 -4.56 9.75
CA GLU A 199 21.22 -3.78 8.65
C GLU A 199 20.92 -4.40 7.29
N ASP A 200 20.79 -5.73 7.21
CA ASP A 200 20.33 -6.40 5.99
C ASP A 200 18.89 -5.98 5.66
N ILE A 201 17.99 -5.99 6.65
CA ILE A 201 16.61 -5.54 6.49
C ILE A 201 16.59 -4.09 5.98
N LYS A 202 17.36 -3.22 6.61
CA LYS A 202 17.50 -1.80 6.22
C LYS A 202 18.02 -1.63 4.80
N TYR A 203 18.97 -2.46 4.38
CA TYR A 203 19.52 -2.46 3.03
C TYR A 203 18.40 -2.74 2.00
N TYR A 204 17.63 -3.82 2.17
CA TYR A 204 16.55 -4.18 1.25
C TYR A 204 15.42 -3.15 1.22
N ILE A 205 14.95 -2.69 2.38
CA ILE A 205 13.88 -1.68 2.47
C ILE A 205 14.33 -0.34 1.88
N SER A 206 15.62 0.04 2.02
CA SER A 206 16.14 1.29 1.48
C SER A 206 16.05 1.40 -0.04
N LYS A 207 15.97 0.27 -0.76
CA LYS A 207 15.84 0.23 -2.22
C LYS A 207 14.38 0.38 -2.68
N HIS A 208 13.44 0.03 -1.80
CA HIS A 208 12.00 0.13 -2.05
C HIS A 208 11.34 0.98 -0.95
N LYS A 209 11.79 2.25 -0.87
CA LYS A 209 11.37 3.18 0.18
C LYS A 209 9.88 3.43 0.20
N ASN A 210 9.35 3.65 1.40
CA ASN A 210 7.98 4.05 1.62
C ASN A 210 6.95 3.07 1.01
N PRO A 211 7.00 1.77 1.33
CA PRO A 211 5.99 0.84 0.87
C PRO A 211 4.61 1.21 1.43
N LEU A 212 3.55 0.83 0.72
CA LEU A 212 2.19 1.04 1.20
C LEU A 212 1.92 0.20 2.46
N ALA A 213 2.43 -1.03 2.51
CA ALA A 213 2.33 -1.86 3.71
C ALA A 213 3.69 -2.45 4.13
N LEU A 214 3.82 -2.72 5.44
CA LEU A 214 4.92 -3.48 6.02
C LEU A 214 4.36 -4.46 7.06
N TYR A 215 4.85 -5.69 7.02
CA TYR A 215 4.43 -6.76 7.91
C TYR A 215 5.62 -7.31 8.69
N VAL A 216 5.44 -7.50 9.99
CA VAL A 216 6.48 -8.11 10.84
C VAL A 216 5.90 -9.28 11.61
N PHE A 217 6.59 -10.42 11.55
CA PHE A 217 6.24 -11.65 12.27
C PHE A 217 7.34 -11.98 13.25
N SER A 218 7.03 -11.90 14.54
CA SER A 218 7.97 -12.15 15.65
C SER A 218 7.22 -12.37 16.94
N GLU A 219 7.71 -13.26 17.78
CA GLU A 219 7.28 -13.40 19.18
C GLU A 219 8.03 -12.42 20.11
N TYR A 220 9.09 -11.76 19.62
CA TYR A 220 9.79 -10.70 20.34
C TYR A 220 9.19 -9.34 20.09
N LYS A 221 8.40 -8.86 21.05
CA LYS A 221 7.75 -7.54 20.99
C LYS A 221 8.75 -6.42 20.71
N ALA A 222 9.93 -6.45 21.34
CA ALA A 222 10.96 -5.43 21.14
C ALA A 222 11.45 -5.37 19.67
N PHE A 223 11.58 -6.51 19.00
CA PHE A 223 11.94 -6.55 17.57
C PHE A 223 10.84 -5.94 16.69
N SER A 224 9.58 -6.32 16.93
CA SER A 224 8.46 -5.78 16.18
C SER A 224 8.34 -4.26 16.34
N GLU A 225 8.50 -3.74 17.56
CA GLU A 225 8.47 -2.30 17.85
C GLU A 225 9.66 -1.56 17.24
N ASP A 226 10.88 -2.14 17.24
CA ASP A 226 12.04 -1.55 16.56
C ASP A 226 11.80 -1.45 15.05
N VAL A 227 11.30 -2.50 14.41
CA VAL A 227 10.97 -2.50 12.97
C VAL A 227 9.94 -1.42 12.65
N ILE A 228 8.83 -1.37 13.40
CA ILE A 228 7.75 -0.39 13.16
C ILE A 228 8.24 1.05 13.33
N THR A 229 9.10 1.30 14.31
CA THR A 229 9.61 2.64 14.61
C THR A 229 10.69 3.08 13.62
N ARG A 230 11.49 2.13 13.15
CA ARG A 230 12.65 2.39 12.30
C ARG A 230 12.31 2.70 10.85
N PHE A 231 11.27 2.07 10.30
CA PHE A 231 10.95 2.18 8.89
C PHE A 231 9.69 3.04 8.66
N SER A 232 9.68 3.80 7.56
CA SER A 232 8.52 4.56 7.11
C SER A 232 7.70 3.73 6.12
N PHE A 233 6.40 3.60 6.37
CA PHE A 233 5.44 2.87 5.53
C PHE A 233 4.02 3.42 5.76
N GLY A 234 3.08 3.10 4.87
CA GLY A 234 1.69 3.59 4.99
C GLY A 234 0.94 2.97 6.16
N GLY A 235 0.91 1.65 6.25
CA GLY A 235 0.27 0.90 7.32
C GLY A 235 0.81 -0.52 7.40
N GLY A 236 0.36 -1.32 8.38
CA GLY A 236 0.89 -2.68 8.49
C GLY A 236 0.30 -3.49 9.63
N CYS A 237 0.84 -4.69 9.81
CA CYS A 237 0.44 -5.61 10.87
C CYS A 237 1.64 -6.24 11.56
N VAL A 238 1.47 -6.54 12.84
CA VAL A 238 2.35 -7.45 13.59
C VAL A 238 1.67 -8.81 13.66
N ASN A 239 2.39 -9.85 13.29
CA ASN A 239 1.93 -11.24 13.27
C ASN A 239 0.64 -11.47 12.42
N ASP A 240 0.42 -10.60 11.44
CA ASP A 240 -0.68 -10.72 10.47
C ASP A 240 -0.29 -10.06 9.14
N SER A 241 -1.14 -10.19 8.11
CA SER A 241 -1.01 -9.47 6.85
C SER A 241 -2.36 -8.92 6.40
N ILE A 242 -2.35 -7.85 5.66
CA ILE A 242 -3.48 -7.15 5.03
C ILE A 242 -4.67 -6.75 5.94
N SER A 243 -4.84 -7.32 7.14
CA SER A 243 -6.03 -7.09 7.99
C SER A 243 -6.20 -5.64 8.45
N HIS A 244 -5.13 -4.83 8.48
CA HIS A 244 -5.21 -3.40 8.80
C HIS A 244 -6.13 -2.62 7.83
N VAL A 245 -6.27 -3.08 6.58
CA VAL A 245 -7.16 -2.45 5.57
C VAL A 245 -8.64 -2.69 5.88
N ALA A 246 -8.96 -3.78 6.58
CA ALA A 246 -10.35 -4.11 6.90
C ALA A 246 -10.93 -3.28 8.04
N SER A 247 -10.11 -2.56 8.79
CA SER A 247 -10.55 -1.79 9.95
C SER A 247 -11.10 -0.41 9.55
N ASN A 248 -12.36 -0.15 9.88
CA ASN A 248 -12.96 1.18 9.72
C ASN A 248 -12.47 2.22 10.73
N TYR A 249 -11.67 1.82 11.72
CA TYR A 249 -11.14 2.70 12.77
C TYR A 249 -9.70 3.15 12.53
N LEU A 250 -9.01 2.51 11.61
CA LEU A 250 -7.63 2.85 11.24
C LEU A 250 -7.63 3.68 9.96
N PRO A 251 -6.85 4.78 9.91
CA PRO A 251 -6.60 5.46 8.65
C PRO A 251 -5.85 4.52 7.70
N PHE A 252 -6.18 4.58 6.43
CA PHE A 252 -5.47 3.88 5.37
C PHE A 252 -4.93 4.90 4.36
N GLY A 253 -3.66 4.78 4.00
CA GLY A 253 -3.00 5.67 3.04
C GLY A 253 -1.50 5.44 2.99
N GLY A 254 -0.91 5.77 1.84
CA GLY A 254 0.52 5.65 1.59
C GLY A 254 1.33 6.86 2.03
N ILE A 255 2.64 6.75 1.91
CA ILE A 255 3.59 7.83 2.17
C ILE A 255 4.61 7.93 1.01
N GLY A 256 4.89 9.11 0.52
CA GLY A 256 5.86 9.34 -0.55
C GLY A 256 5.49 8.60 -1.85
N SER A 257 6.27 7.60 -2.26
CA SER A 257 6.02 6.84 -3.49
C SER A 257 4.79 5.93 -3.43
N SER A 258 4.29 5.59 -2.25
CA SER A 258 3.07 4.78 -2.09
C SER A 258 1.79 5.60 -1.98
N GLY A 259 1.89 6.93 -1.88
CA GLY A 259 0.71 7.79 -1.89
C GLY A 259 0.83 9.04 -1.05
N MET A 260 -0.28 9.76 -0.93
CA MET A 260 -0.47 10.91 -0.05
C MET A 260 -1.93 11.02 0.37
N GLY A 261 -2.14 11.54 1.57
CA GLY A 261 -3.46 11.57 2.20
C GLY A 261 -3.81 10.23 2.87
N SER A 262 -5.00 10.17 3.43
CA SER A 262 -5.52 8.95 4.06
C SER A 262 -7.04 8.96 4.06
N TYR A 263 -7.64 7.78 4.15
CA TYR A 263 -9.08 7.61 4.22
C TYR A 263 -9.43 6.42 5.14
N HIS A 264 -10.62 5.94 5.16
CA HIS A 264 -11.30 5.05 6.10
C HIS A 264 -11.82 5.79 7.33
N GLY A 265 -13.03 5.44 7.76
CA GLY A 265 -13.69 5.97 8.94
C GLY A 265 -13.67 7.49 9.03
N LYS A 266 -13.22 8.00 10.16
CA LYS A 266 -13.11 9.45 10.41
C LYS A 266 -12.16 10.14 9.43
N SER A 267 -11.08 9.48 9.02
CA SER A 267 -10.13 10.07 8.07
C SER A 267 -10.77 10.37 6.71
N SER A 268 -11.75 9.56 6.25
CA SER A 268 -12.52 9.89 5.04
C SER A 268 -13.30 11.18 5.21
N PHE A 269 -13.96 11.37 6.35
CA PHE A 269 -14.68 12.61 6.63
C PHE A 269 -13.74 13.82 6.64
N ASP A 270 -12.61 13.71 7.34
CA ASP A 270 -11.63 14.80 7.43
C ASP A 270 -11.01 15.13 6.05
N THR A 271 -10.79 14.12 5.20
CA THR A 271 -10.22 14.27 3.85
C THR A 271 -11.17 14.98 2.89
N PHE A 272 -12.48 14.67 2.94
CA PHE A 272 -13.47 15.25 2.01
C PHE A 272 -14.21 16.46 2.58
N THR A 273 -13.76 17.02 3.71
CA THR A 273 -14.34 18.22 4.32
C THR A 273 -13.28 19.27 4.57
N HIS A 274 -13.72 20.53 4.68
CA HIS A 274 -12.86 21.63 5.02
C HIS A 274 -13.30 22.30 6.32
N SER A 275 -12.36 22.39 7.28
CA SER A 275 -12.57 23.09 8.55
C SER A 275 -12.21 24.57 8.42
N LYS A 276 -13.19 25.46 8.52
CA LYS A 276 -12.96 26.92 8.52
C LYS A 276 -12.96 27.51 9.92
N SER A 277 -11.97 28.32 10.23
CA SER A 277 -11.88 29.01 11.52
C SER A 277 -12.71 30.30 11.50
N ILE A 278 -13.64 30.45 12.46
CA ILE A 278 -14.49 31.61 12.63
C ILE A 278 -14.30 32.20 14.02
N VAL A 279 -13.88 33.46 14.10
CA VAL A 279 -13.85 34.21 15.37
C VAL A 279 -15.07 35.13 15.44
N LYS A 280 -15.91 34.93 16.46
CA LYS A 280 -17.04 35.81 16.76
C LYS A 280 -16.66 36.71 17.93
N LYS A 281 -16.60 38.04 17.72
CA LYS A 281 -16.34 39.02 18.76
C LYS A 281 -17.57 39.85 19.04
N SER A 282 -17.76 40.23 20.35
CA SER A 282 -18.78 41.21 20.73
C SER A 282 -18.40 42.60 20.23
N THR A 283 -19.38 43.35 19.73
CA THR A 283 -19.24 44.75 19.37
C THR A 283 -19.38 45.70 20.57
N LYS A 284 -19.82 45.16 21.73
CA LYS A 284 -19.98 45.95 22.97
C LYS A 284 -18.66 46.16 23.72
N LEU A 285 -17.63 45.35 23.44
CA LEU A 285 -16.30 45.47 24.05
C LEU A 285 -15.26 45.68 22.97
N ASN A 286 -14.57 46.82 23.00
CA ASN A 286 -13.52 47.16 22.09
C ASN A 286 -12.22 47.47 22.84
N ILE A 287 -11.21 46.63 22.70
CA ILE A 287 -9.90 46.82 23.34
C ILE A 287 -9.10 47.78 22.47
N LYS A 288 -9.15 49.06 22.78
CA LYS A 288 -8.46 50.15 22.04
C LYS A 288 -6.94 49.94 21.91
N LEU A 289 -6.34 49.11 22.77
CA LEU A 289 -4.89 48.86 22.83
C LEU A 289 -4.37 48.13 21.55
N VAL A 290 -5.23 47.34 20.90
CA VAL A 290 -4.85 46.56 19.72
C VAL A 290 -4.96 47.35 18.39
N PHE A 291 -5.46 48.60 18.44
CA PHE A 291 -5.61 49.45 17.26
C PHE A 291 -4.62 50.61 17.24
N PRO A 292 -4.21 51.09 16.04
CA PRO A 292 -3.40 52.30 15.94
C PRO A 292 -4.15 53.54 16.43
N PRO A 293 -3.41 54.60 16.85
CA PRO A 293 -1.96 54.72 16.82
C PRO A 293 -1.30 54.02 18.05
N TYR A 294 -0.29 53.19 17.74
CA TYR A 294 0.38 52.36 18.78
C TYR A 294 1.32 53.16 19.71
N LYS A 295 1.85 54.29 19.25
CA LYS A 295 2.80 55.12 20.01
C LYS A 295 3.85 54.24 20.74
N ASN A 296 4.08 54.45 22.03
CA ASN A 296 5.06 53.67 22.83
C ASN A 296 4.49 52.38 23.43
N ARG A 297 3.40 51.79 22.86
CA ARG A 297 2.68 50.63 23.42
C ARG A 297 3.23 49.28 23.00
N ILE A 298 4.29 49.26 22.20
CA ILE A 298 4.83 47.99 21.64
C ILE A 298 5.19 46.96 22.72
N ASN A 299 5.70 47.41 23.88
CA ASN A 299 6.05 46.51 24.98
C ASN A 299 4.83 45.89 25.66
N ILE A 300 3.69 46.60 25.69
CA ILE A 300 2.44 46.11 26.24
C ILE A 300 1.82 45.09 25.26
N ILE A 301 1.82 45.40 23.97
CA ILE A 301 1.34 44.49 22.91
C ILE A 301 2.13 43.18 22.91
N LYS A 302 3.47 43.25 23.01
CA LYS A 302 4.33 42.05 23.11
C LYS A 302 4.03 41.17 24.31
N LYS A 303 3.56 41.75 25.43
CA LYS A 303 3.15 40.98 26.65
C LYS A 303 1.80 40.30 26.48
N VAL A 304 0.87 40.91 25.73
CA VAL A 304 -0.49 40.37 25.49
C VAL A 304 -0.50 39.31 24.37
N MET A 305 0.44 39.37 23.45
CA MET A 305 0.55 38.42 22.32
C MET A 305 1.45 37.18 22.61
N LYS A 306 2.00 37.05 23.81
CA LYS A 306 2.64 35.85 24.33
C LYS A 306 1.60 34.96 25.02
#